data_c069f8613ca8e9eb7dc8f895b2a41d25
#
_entry.id   c069f8613ca8e9eb7dc8f895b2a41d25
#
_cell.length_a   1.000
_cell.length_b   1.000
_cell.length_c   1.000
_cell.angle_alpha   90.00
_cell.angle_beta   90.00
_cell.angle_gamma   90.00
#
_symmetry.space_group_name_H-M   'P 1'
#
loop_
_entity.id
_entity.type
_entity.pdbx_description
1 polymer ?
#
loop_
_entity_poly.entity_id
_entity_poly.type
_entity_poly.pdbx_seq_one_letter_code
_entity_poly.pdbx_strand_id
1 'polypeptide(L)'
;MHWWFPGNASSVGGKVDSLFYVILYITGAVFVLVEATLLVFLVRYRKRAGQAATYVEGSTKAEIIWTSIPAVILVSLALFSQPLWSKIKDSDTYPRDATHLGLEAKQFEWHITYPGPDGKLGTDDDVMQKDTIHLVVNRDYVLEMTARDVVHSFFVPAFRLKQDIVPGMDIKLWVKPTRTGSFELACSELCGLGHYRMRGLVVVQTPGDYAAWLVTQGMATAADSAAAATTSGKAAS
;
A
#
# COMPACT_ATOMS: atom_id res chain seq x y z
N MET A 1 13.70 3.76 14.11
CA MET A 1 14.01 2.61 13.25
C MET A 1 12.79 1.68 13.30
N HIS A 2 12.01 1.59 12.23
CA HIS A 2 10.80 0.76 12.19
C HIS A 2 11.22 -0.66 11.78
N TRP A 3 11.56 -1.49 12.74
CA TRP A 3 12.04 -2.85 12.47
C TRP A 3 10.97 -3.80 11.87
N TRP A 4 9.70 -3.37 11.90
CA TRP A 4 8.57 -4.13 11.34
C TRP A 4 8.29 -3.81 9.86
N PHE A 5 8.61 -2.59 9.42
CA PHE A 5 8.26 -2.12 8.10
C PHE A 5 9.48 -1.53 7.37
N PRO A 6 9.57 -1.64 6.05
CA PRO A 6 10.51 -0.86 5.28
C PRO A 6 10.24 0.64 5.48
N GLY A 7 11.27 1.46 5.30
CA GLY A 7 11.13 2.91 5.43
C GLY A 7 10.02 3.44 4.52
N ASN A 8 9.13 4.29 5.08
CA ASN A 8 8.06 4.89 4.30
C ASN A 8 8.58 5.72 3.13
N ALA A 9 7.95 5.58 1.97
CA ALA A 9 8.29 6.30 0.75
C ALA A 9 7.06 6.88 0.02
N SER A 10 5.90 6.95 0.68
CA SER A 10 4.69 7.57 0.13
C SER A 10 4.08 8.62 1.06
N SER A 11 3.27 9.51 0.50
CA SER A 11 2.58 10.57 1.24
C SER A 11 1.53 10.06 2.24
N VAL A 12 1.00 8.84 2.03
CA VAL A 12 -0.02 8.22 2.90
C VAL A 12 0.58 7.29 3.94
N GLY A 13 1.78 6.77 3.71
CA GLY A 13 2.37 5.70 4.51
C GLY A 13 2.49 6.04 6.00
N GLY A 14 2.84 7.28 6.35
CA GLY A 14 2.92 7.69 7.76
C GLY A 14 1.57 7.65 8.49
N LYS A 15 0.46 7.96 7.80
CA LYS A 15 -0.89 7.86 8.36
C LYS A 15 -1.34 6.41 8.50
N VAL A 16 -1.01 5.57 7.53
CA VAL A 16 -1.25 4.12 7.59
C VAL A 16 -0.48 3.49 8.75
N ASP A 17 0.81 3.83 8.90
CA ASP A 17 1.63 3.34 10.01
C ASP A 17 1.06 3.79 11.38
N SER A 18 0.62 5.04 11.50
CA SER A 18 0.00 5.54 12.74
C SER A 18 -1.26 4.77 13.11
N LEU A 19 -2.16 4.53 12.14
CA LEU A 19 -3.37 3.75 12.35
C LEU A 19 -3.04 2.30 12.76
N PHE A 20 -2.05 1.69 12.10
CA PHE A 20 -1.57 0.36 12.45
C PHE A 20 -1.09 0.29 13.90
N TYR A 21 -0.26 1.24 14.35
CA TYR A 21 0.25 1.24 15.72
C TYR A 21 -0.85 1.49 16.76
N VAL A 22 -1.84 2.33 16.48
CA VAL A 22 -3.00 2.52 17.36
C VAL A 22 -3.74 1.19 17.54
N ILE A 23 -4.03 0.49 16.44
CA ILE A 23 -4.69 -0.82 16.48
C ILE A 23 -3.81 -1.83 17.23
N LEU A 24 -2.50 -1.88 16.94
CA LEU A 24 -1.57 -2.79 17.58
C LEU A 24 -1.51 -2.58 19.09
N TYR A 25 -1.45 -1.34 19.58
CA TYR A 25 -1.41 -1.07 21.02
C TYR A 25 -2.72 -1.43 21.72
N ILE A 26 -3.88 -1.13 21.10
CA ILE A 26 -5.18 -1.52 21.65
C ILE A 26 -5.31 -3.04 21.74
N THR A 27 -5.04 -3.74 20.63
CA THR A 27 -5.15 -5.21 20.59
C THR A 27 -4.10 -5.89 21.45
N GLY A 28 -2.88 -5.36 21.51
CA GLY A 28 -1.81 -5.85 22.37
C GLY A 28 -2.14 -5.70 23.85
N ALA A 29 -2.70 -4.56 24.26
CA ALA A 29 -3.13 -4.36 25.65
C ALA A 29 -4.25 -5.34 26.03
N VAL A 30 -5.25 -5.52 25.18
CA VAL A 30 -6.33 -6.50 25.40
C VAL A 30 -5.78 -7.93 25.44
N PHE A 31 -4.89 -8.28 24.54
CA PHE A 31 -4.23 -9.59 24.53
C PHE A 31 -3.51 -9.87 25.86
N VAL A 32 -2.66 -8.96 26.30
CA VAL A 32 -1.93 -9.11 27.60
C VAL A 32 -2.90 -9.23 28.78
N LEU A 33 -3.97 -8.42 28.79
CA LEU A 33 -4.99 -8.47 29.84
C LEU A 33 -5.69 -9.85 29.89
N VAL A 34 -6.11 -10.35 28.73
CA VAL A 34 -6.81 -11.64 28.62
C VAL A 34 -5.88 -12.80 29.02
N GLU A 35 -4.67 -12.84 28.49
CA GLU A 35 -3.69 -13.90 28.81
C GLU A 35 -3.30 -13.87 30.28
N ALA A 36 -3.04 -12.70 30.86
CA ALA A 36 -2.74 -12.58 32.28
C ALA A 36 -3.91 -13.06 33.16
N THR A 37 -5.15 -12.69 32.80
CA THR A 37 -6.36 -13.13 33.51
C THR A 37 -6.52 -14.63 33.42
N LEU A 38 -6.32 -15.22 32.23
CA LEU A 38 -6.39 -16.66 32.02
C LEU A 38 -5.35 -17.40 32.88
N LEU A 39 -4.10 -16.95 32.88
CA LEU A 39 -3.05 -17.52 33.71
C LEU A 39 -3.36 -17.45 35.20
N VAL A 40 -3.86 -16.30 35.67
CA VAL A 40 -4.30 -16.14 37.06
C VAL A 40 -5.41 -17.13 37.40
N PHE A 41 -6.40 -17.32 36.53
CA PHE A 41 -7.48 -18.25 36.74
C PHE A 41 -7.01 -19.71 36.76
N LEU A 42 -6.13 -20.10 35.86
CA LEU A 42 -5.53 -21.43 35.82
C LEU A 42 -4.82 -21.77 37.14
N VAL A 43 -4.08 -20.83 37.70
CA VAL A 43 -3.35 -21.05 38.96
C VAL A 43 -4.29 -20.99 40.17
N ARG A 44 -5.16 -19.97 40.25
CA ARG A 44 -6.02 -19.71 41.42
C ARG A 44 -7.15 -20.70 41.54
N TYR A 45 -7.81 -21.08 40.45
CA TYR A 45 -8.98 -21.94 40.41
C TYR A 45 -8.68 -23.37 39.99
N ARG A 46 -7.41 -23.77 40.01
CA ARG A 46 -7.02 -25.16 39.74
C ARG A 46 -7.73 -26.09 40.72
N LYS A 47 -8.12 -27.29 40.24
CA LYS A 47 -8.74 -28.34 41.05
C LYS A 47 -7.85 -28.69 42.24
N ARG A 48 -8.45 -28.70 43.48
CA ARG A 48 -7.83 -29.13 44.71
C ARG A 48 -8.68 -30.20 45.35
N ALA A 49 -8.04 -31.18 46.02
CA ALA A 49 -8.76 -32.25 46.70
C ALA A 49 -9.68 -31.67 47.80
N GLY A 50 -10.91 -32.15 47.84
CA GLY A 50 -11.90 -31.72 48.85
C GLY A 50 -12.58 -30.34 48.57
N GLN A 51 -12.27 -29.68 47.44
CA GLN A 51 -12.95 -28.43 47.06
C GLN A 51 -13.91 -28.67 45.89
N ALA A 52 -15.16 -28.30 46.07
CA ALA A 52 -16.16 -28.21 45.02
C ALA A 52 -16.12 -26.85 44.31
N ALA A 53 -16.44 -26.82 43.03
CA ALA A 53 -16.61 -25.57 42.29
C ALA A 53 -17.87 -24.83 42.77
N THR A 54 -17.78 -23.52 42.92
CA THR A 54 -18.93 -22.68 43.21
C THR A 54 -19.63 -22.31 41.91
N TYR A 55 -20.92 -22.48 41.84
CA TYR A 55 -21.72 -21.99 40.74
C TYR A 55 -21.83 -20.47 40.79
N VAL A 56 -21.57 -19.79 39.72
CA VAL A 56 -21.70 -18.33 39.58
C VAL A 56 -22.68 -18.06 38.44
N GLU A 57 -23.73 -17.30 38.75
CA GLU A 57 -24.68 -16.82 37.73
C GLU A 57 -24.04 -15.77 36.85
N GLY A 58 -24.49 -15.69 35.57
CA GLY A 58 -24.09 -14.64 34.68
C GLY A 58 -24.47 -13.23 35.18
N SER A 59 -23.80 -12.22 34.66
CA SER A 59 -24.07 -10.82 35.01
C SER A 59 -24.36 -10.00 33.75
N THR A 60 -25.64 -9.66 33.56
CA THR A 60 -26.05 -8.82 32.40
C THR A 60 -25.30 -7.48 32.35
N LYS A 61 -24.95 -6.89 33.51
CA LYS A 61 -24.15 -5.67 33.57
C LYS A 61 -22.74 -5.90 33.00
N ALA A 62 -22.07 -6.99 33.39
CA ALA A 62 -20.77 -7.33 32.85
C ALA A 62 -20.84 -7.60 31.35
N GLU A 63 -21.87 -8.32 30.91
CA GLU A 63 -22.11 -8.60 29.47
C GLU A 63 -22.27 -7.33 28.64
N ILE A 64 -23.06 -6.38 29.11
CA ILE A 64 -23.23 -5.08 28.45
C ILE A 64 -21.88 -4.34 28.37
N ILE A 65 -21.10 -4.30 29.45
CA ILE A 65 -19.84 -3.57 29.52
C ILE A 65 -18.82 -4.16 28.53
N TRP A 66 -18.54 -5.47 28.58
CA TRP A 66 -17.52 -6.06 27.73
C TRP A 66 -17.93 -6.18 26.26
N THR A 67 -19.22 -6.06 25.94
CA THR A 67 -19.70 -5.98 24.57
C THR A 67 -19.65 -4.54 24.04
N SER A 68 -20.07 -3.56 24.87
CA SER A 68 -20.17 -2.17 24.43
C SER A 68 -18.80 -1.51 24.25
N ILE A 69 -17.83 -1.80 25.12
CA ILE A 69 -16.49 -1.19 25.03
C ILE A 69 -15.81 -1.54 23.69
N PRO A 70 -15.67 -2.81 23.29
CA PRO A 70 -15.11 -3.15 21.98
C PRO A 70 -15.93 -2.60 20.81
N ALA A 71 -17.25 -2.61 20.89
CA ALA A 71 -18.12 -2.05 19.86
C ALA A 71 -17.84 -0.56 19.63
N VAL A 72 -17.75 0.23 20.70
CA VAL A 72 -17.42 1.66 20.62
C VAL A 72 -16.02 1.87 20.03
N ILE A 73 -15.04 1.07 20.44
CA ILE A 73 -13.67 1.14 19.90
C ILE A 73 -13.68 0.88 18.39
N LEU A 74 -14.36 -0.19 17.93
CA LEU A 74 -14.44 -0.55 16.49
C LEU A 74 -15.11 0.55 15.67
N VAL A 75 -16.26 1.07 16.13
CA VAL A 75 -16.97 2.16 15.45
C VAL A 75 -16.08 3.41 15.39
N SER A 76 -15.41 3.76 16.48
CA SER A 76 -14.49 4.91 16.52
C SER A 76 -13.33 4.73 15.51
N LEU A 77 -12.68 3.57 15.48
CA LEU A 77 -11.61 3.27 14.54
C LEU A 77 -12.09 3.34 13.08
N ALA A 78 -13.30 2.83 12.79
CA ALA A 78 -13.88 2.90 11.46
C ALA A 78 -14.10 4.35 11.02
N LEU A 79 -14.68 5.19 11.88
CA LEU A 79 -14.91 6.61 11.59
C LEU A 79 -13.61 7.39 11.42
N PHE A 80 -12.60 7.15 12.25
CA PHE A 80 -11.28 7.80 12.14
C PHE A 80 -10.48 7.35 10.93
N SER A 81 -10.62 6.11 10.47
CA SER A 81 -9.90 5.59 9.30
C SER A 81 -10.55 5.98 7.97
N GLN A 82 -11.83 6.30 7.96
CA GLN A 82 -12.61 6.55 6.75
C GLN A 82 -12.01 7.64 5.84
N PRO A 83 -11.55 8.83 6.32
CA PRO A 83 -10.97 9.85 5.46
C PRO A 83 -9.65 9.41 4.79
N LEU A 84 -8.85 8.57 5.48
CA LEU A 84 -7.64 7.99 4.91
C LEU A 84 -7.98 6.95 3.84
N TRP A 85 -8.97 6.10 4.12
CA TRP A 85 -9.50 5.11 3.18
C TRP A 85 -10.01 5.78 1.90
N SER A 86 -10.88 6.79 2.03
CA SER A 86 -11.43 7.53 0.89
C SER A 86 -10.30 8.12 0.04
N LYS A 87 -9.33 8.78 0.66
CA LYS A 87 -8.19 9.37 -0.07
C LYS A 87 -7.38 8.34 -0.88
N ILE A 88 -7.30 7.09 -0.45
CA ILE A 88 -6.50 6.05 -1.11
C ILE A 88 -7.33 5.29 -2.15
N LYS A 89 -8.64 5.10 -1.90
CA LYS A 89 -9.47 4.16 -2.66
C LYS A 89 -10.56 4.80 -3.51
N ASP A 90 -10.95 6.03 -3.19
CA ASP A 90 -12.02 6.72 -3.90
C ASP A 90 -11.42 7.57 -5.02
N SER A 91 -11.60 7.11 -6.26
CA SER A 91 -11.07 7.78 -7.46
C SER A 91 -11.57 9.21 -7.65
N ASP A 92 -12.73 9.56 -7.10
CA ASP A 92 -13.28 10.91 -7.19
C ASP A 92 -12.50 11.93 -6.34
N THR A 93 -11.69 11.43 -5.39
CA THR A 93 -10.82 12.26 -4.53
C THR A 93 -9.42 12.47 -5.09
N TYR A 94 -9.06 11.81 -6.21
CA TYR A 94 -7.72 11.88 -6.78
C TYR A 94 -7.43 13.24 -7.41
N PRO A 95 -6.17 13.73 -7.34
CA PRO A 95 -5.79 14.98 -7.98
C PRO A 95 -6.05 14.93 -9.49
N ARG A 96 -6.69 15.96 -10.03
CA ARG A 96 -7.06 16.04 -11.45
C ARG A 96 -5.87 16.25 -12.38
N ASP A 97 -4.77 16.74 -11.84
CA ASP A 97 -3.50 16.99 -12.51
C ASP A 97 -2.49 15.83 -12.35
N ALA A 98 -2.93 14.69 -11.79
CA ALA A 98 -2.10 13.51 -11.66
C ALA A 98 -1.71 12.95 -13.02
N THR A 99 -0.48 12.45 -13.13
CA THR A 99 -0.02 11.73 -14.32
C THR A 99 -0.62 10.33 -14.34
N HIS A 100 -1.27 9.95 -15.42
CA HIS A 100 -1.86 8.63 -15.59
C HIS A 100 -0.83 7.67 -16.19
N LEU A 101 -0.73 6.46 -15.61
CA LEU A 101 0.08 5.35 -16.13
C LEU A 101 -0.80 4.11 -16.24
N GLY A 102 -0.71 3.39 -17.36
CA GLY A 102 -1.33 2.09 -17.51
C GLY A 102 -0.52 1.00 -16.79
N LEU A 103 -1.19 0.02 -16.20
CA LEU A 103 -0.56 -1.15 -15.61
C LEU A 103 -1.40 -2.39 -15.91
N GLU A 104 -0.90 -3.25 -16.77
CA GLU A 104 -1.48 -4.56 -17.05
C GLU A 104 -0.71 -5.63 -16.27
N ALA A 105 -1.40 -6.41 -15.45
CA ALA A 105 -0.86 -7.58 -14.77
C ALA A 105 -1.21 -8.86 -15.55
N LYS A 106 -0.22 -9.73 -15.76
CA LYS A 106 -0.42 -11.08 -16.32
C LYS A 106 0.55 -12.07 -15.70
N GLN A 107 0.33 -13.34 -15.87
CA GLN A 107 1.20 -14.41 -15.37
C GLN A 107 2.53 -14.45 -16.17
N PHE A 108 3.68 -14.07 -15.63
CA PHE A 108 4.00 -13.62 -14.24
C PHE A 108 4.85 -12.35 -14.35
N GLU A 109 4.31 -11.30 -14.92
CA GLU A 109 5.01 -10.05 -15.21
C GLU A 109 4.07 -8.84 -15.13
N TRP A 110 4.65 -7.66 -15.00
CA TRP A 110 3.99 -6.37 -14.97
C TRP A 110 4.29 -5.61 -16.25
N HIS A 111 3.25 -5.16 -16.95
CA HIS A 111 3.39 -4.28 -18.12
C HIS A 111 2.96 -2.87 -17.71
N ILE A 112 3.86 -1.92 -17.83
CA ILE A 112 3.65 -0.54 -17.48
C ILE A 112 3.63 0.29 -18.76
N THR A 113 2.53 0.99 -19.01
CA THR A 113 2.36 1.87 -20.16
C THR A 113 2.48 3.31 -19.72
N TYR A 114 3.40 4.02 -20.32
CA TYR A 114 3.60 5.45 -20.15
C TYR A 114 2.95 6.19 -21.32
N PRO A 115 2.19 7.27 -21.03
CA PRO A 115 1.73 8.14 -22.10
C PRO A 115 2.92 8.76 -22.82
N GLY A 116 2.82 8.83 -24.12
CA GLY A 116 3.81 9.48 -24.94
C GLY A 116 3.83 11.00 -24.77
N PRO A 117 4.46 11.74 -25.72
CA PRO A 117 4.49 13.19 -25.69
C PRO A 117 3.14 13.90 -25.66
N ASP A 118 2.07 13.21 -26.10
CA ASP A 118 0.70 13.76 -26.07
C ASP A 118 0.06 13.73 -24.68
N GLY A 119 0.68 12.99 -23.72
CA GLY A 119 0.23 12.86 -22.32
C GLY A 119 -1.05 12.03 -22.15
N LYS A 120 -1.46 11.25 -23.16
CA LYS A 120 -2.66 10.42 -23.13
C LYS A 120 -2.30 8.94 -23.25
N LEU A 121 -2.99 8.09 -22.48
CA LEU A 121 -2.88 6.64 -22.64
C LEU A 121 -3.78 6.13 -23.76
N GLY A 122 -3.35 5.06 -24.43
CA GLY A 122 -4.06 4.40 -25.51
C GLY A 122 -3.81 5.02 -26.87
N THR A 123 -2.67 5.68 -27.08
CA THR A 123 -2.24 6.30 -28.34
C THR A 123 -1.02 5.61 -28.91
N ASP A 124 -0.71 5.88 -30.19
CA ASP A 124 0.37 5.18 -30.90
C ASP A 124 1.78 5.54 -30.40
N ASP A 125 1.90 6.61 -29.62
CA ASP A 125 3.15 7.08 -29.01
C ASP A 125 3.39 6.55 -27.59
N ASP A 126 2.49 5.72 -27.07
CA ASP A 126 2.65 5.06 -25.78
C ASP A 126 3.89 4.16 -25.75
N VAL A 127 4.59 4.19 -24.64
CA VAL A 127 5.78 3.32 -24.43
C VAL A 127 5.54 2.35 -23.28
N MET A 128 5.76 1.07 -23.58
CA MET A 128 5.59 0.01 -22.61
C MET A 128 6.93 -0.40 -21.99
N GLN A 129 6.96 -0.50 -20.67
CA GLN A 129 8.05 -1.07 -19.88
C GLN A 129 7.59 -2.34 -19.19
N LYS A 130 8.53 -3.24 -18.94
CA LYS A 130 8.27 -4.50 -18.24
C LYS A 130 8.89 -4.48 -16.85
N ASP A 131 8.10 -4.88 -15.86
CA ASP A 131 8.52 -5.14 -14.47
C ASP A 131 9.17 -3.94 -13.74
N THR A 132 9.21 -2.76 -14.33
CA THR A 132 9.78 -1.58 -13.69
C THR A 132 8.91 -0.35 -13.92
N ILE A 133 8.55 0.31 -12.82
CA ILE A 133 7.79 1.57 -12.83
C ILE A 133 8.73 2.71 -12.46
N HIS A 134 8.86 3.70 -13.33
CA HIS A 134 9.63 4.92 -13.09
C HIS A 134 8.69 6.06 -12.68
N LEU A 135 8.97 6.70 -11.54
CA LEU A 135 8.18 7.80 -10.98
C LEU A 135 9.07 8.97 -10.58
N VAL A 136 8.53 10.17 -10.60
CA VAL A 136 9.18 11.37 -10.08
C VAL A 136 8.78 11.59 -8.61
N VAL A 137 9.74 11.90 -7.76
CA VAL A 137 9.47 12.21 -6.35
C VAL A 137 8.52 13.42 -6.20
N ASN A 138 7.58 13.35 -5.26
CA ASN A 138 6.57 14.35 -4.95
C ASN A 138 5.55 14.66 -6.08
N ARG A 139 5.51 13.88 -7.15
CA ARG A 139 4.50 13.98 -8.20
C ARG A 139 3.36 13.01 -7.92
N ASP A 140 2.14 13.45 -8.28
CA ASP A 140 0.94 12.62 -8.16
C ASP A 140 0.76 11.74 -9.40
N TYR A 141 0.45 10.47 -9.19
CA TYR A 141 0.19 9.49 -10.25
C TYR A 141 -1.11 8.75 -9.99
N VAL A 142 -1.80 8.40 -11.06
CA VAL A 142 -2.91 7.45 -11.04
C VAL A 142 -2.51 6.25 -11.90
N LEU A 143 -2.44 5.08 -11.28
CA LEU A 143 -2.24 3.82 -11.98
C LEU A 143 -3.60 3.29 -12.42
N GLU A 144 -3.81 3.18 -13.72
CA GLU A 144 -4.97 2.53 -14.34
C GLU A 144 -4.63 1.06 -14.55
N MET A 145 -5.23 0.20 -13.72
CA MET A 145 -4.80 -1.19 -13.57
C MET A 145 -5.81 -2.16 -14.12
N THR A 146 -5.34 -3.11 -14.92
CA THR A 146 -6.12 -4.23 -15.47
C THR A 146 -5.38 -5.54 -15.29
N ALA A 147 -6.10 -6.66 -15.22
CA ALA A 147 -5.53 -8.00 -15.25
C ALA A 147 -5.97 -8.73 -16.50
N ARG A 148 -5.00 -9.37 -17.19
CA ARG A 148 -5.23 -10.05 -18.46
C ARG A 148 -5.80 -11.46 -18.31
N ASP A 149 -5.46 -12.14 -17.24
CA ASP A 149 -5.71 -13.59 -17.06
C ASP A 149 -6.40 -13.94 -15.76
N VAL A 150 -5.72 -13.79 -14.63
CA VAL A 150 -6.21 -14.11 -13.29
C VAL A 150 -6.13 -12.89 -12.36
N VAL A 151 -6.60 -13.03 -11.13
CA VAL A 151 -6.42 -11.98 -10.12
C VAL A 151 -4.95 -11.87 -9.74
N HIS A 152 -4.44 -10.64 -9.75
CA HIS A 152 -3.14 -10.25 -9.21
C HIS A 152 -3.31 -9.18 -8.13
N SER A 153 -2.24 -8.81 -7.45
CA SER A 153 -2.30 -7.70 -6.50
C SER A 153 -1.02 -6.88 -6.57
N PHE A 154 -1.16 -5.63 -6.93
CA PHE A 154 -0.10 -4.64 -6.87
C PHE A 154 0.22 -4.32 -5.42
N PHE A 155 1.43 -4.61 -4.97
CA PHE A 155 1.85 -4.37 -3.60
C PHE A 155 3.25 -3.76 -3.55
N VAL A 156 3.33 -2.54 -3.02
CA VAL A 156 4.59 -1.85 -2.75
C VAL A 156 4.68 -1.57 -1.25
N PRO A 157 5.39 -2.43 -0.48
CA PRO A 157 5.46 -2.33 0.97
C PRO A 157 5.96 -0.97 1.48
N ALA A 158 6.94 -0.38 0.79
CA ALA A 158 7.47 0.94 1.14
C ALA A 158 6.45 2.08 0.96
N PHE A 159 5.42 1.89 0.15
CA PHE A 159 4.36 2.87 -0.05
C PHE A 159 3.13 2.62 0.84
N ARG A 160 3.06 1.48 1.54
CA ARG A 160 1.87 1.01 2.28
C ARG A 160 0.63 0.89 1.39
N LEU A 161 0.83 0.60 0.11
CA LEU A 161 -0.24 0.46 -0.88
C LEU A 161 -0.32 -0.97 -1.36
N LYS A 162 -1.52 -1.52 -1.30
CA LYS A 162 -1.92 -2.80 -1.88
C LYS A 162 -3.25 -2.62 -2.62
N GLN A 163 -3.33 -3.14 -3.84
CA GLN A 163 -4.54 -3.12 -4.63
C GLN A 163 -4.64 -4.38 -5.47
N ASP A 164 -5.73 -5.11 -5.28
CA ASP A 164 -6.03 -6.28 -6.11
C ASP A 164 -6.47 -5.83 -7.50
N ILE A 165 -6.04 -6.57 -8.50
CA ILE A 165 -6.33 -6.31 -9.91
C ILE A 165 -7.11 -7.51 -10.43
N VAL A 166 -8.38 -7.28 -10.74
CA VAL A 166 -9.35 -8.33 -11.10
C VAL A 166 -9.60 -8.28 -12.59
N PRO A 167 -9.54 -9.41 -13.32
CA PRO A 167 -9.87 -9.45 -14.74
C PRO A 167 -11.25 -8.88 -15.04
N GLY A 168 -11.34 -8.05 -16.08
CA GLY A 168 -12.58 -7.41 -16.50
C GLY A 168 -13.01 -6.20 -15.66
N MET A 169 -12.18 -5.73 -14.74
CA MET A 169 -12.40 -4.52 -13.96
C MET A 169 -11.32 -3.48 -14.26
N ASP A 170 -11.75 -2.22 -14.44
CA ASP A 170 -10.86 -1.07 -14.51
C ASP A 170 -10.65 -0.52 -13.09
N ILE A 171 -9.45 -0.66 -12.59
CA ILE A 171 -9.10 -0.33 -11.21
C ILE A 171 -8.10 0.83 -11.21
N LYS A 172 -8.36 1.84 -10.39
CA LYS A 172 -7.49 3.00 -10.24
C LYS A 172 -6.83 3.03 -8.87
N LEU A 173 -5.56 3.41 -8.81
CA LEU A 173 -4.82 3.60 -7.57
C LEU A 173 -4.00 4.87 -7.64
N TRP A 174 -4.26 5.81 -6.72
CA TRP A 174 -3.44 7.00 -6.59
C TRP A 174 -2.18 6.70 -5.78
N VAL A 175 -1.07 7.26 -6.25
CA VAL A 175 0.26 7.13 -5.64
C VAL A 175 0.99 8.47 -5.67
N LYS A 176 1.60 8.84 -4.54
CA LYS A 176 2.52 9.98 -4.46
C LYS A 176 3.78 9.57 -3.70
N PRO A 177 4.87 9.25 -4.43
CA PRO A 177 6.14 8.92 -3.79
C PRO A 177 6.77 10.16 -3.16
N THR A 178 7.40 10.00 -1.99
CA THR A 178 7.99 11.11 -1.23
C THR A 178 9.49 10.97 -1.03
N ARG A 179 10.08 9.87 -1.50
CA ARG A 179 11.51 9.58 -1.35
C ARG A 179 12.04 8.90 -2.61
N THR A 180 13.19 9.37 -3.10
CA THR A 180 13.91 8.72 -4.20
C THR A 180 14.50 7.36 -3.78
N GLY A 181 14.68 6.47 -4.73
CA GLY A 181 15.25 5.13 -4.55
C GLY A 181 14.50 4.07 -5.33
N SER A 182 14.93 2.82 -5.16
CA SER A 182 14.28 1.65 -5.76
C SER A 182 13.54 0.88 -4.68
N PHE A 183 12.27 0.58 -4.94
CA PHE A 183 11.37 -0.10 -4.01
C PHE A 183 10.83 -1.37 -4.66
N GLU A 184 10.64 -2.41 -3.88
CA GLU A 184 10.09 -3.66 -4.35
C GLU A 184 8.61 -3.50 -4.71
N LEU A 185 8.23 -4.01 -5.89
CA LEU A 185 6.87 -4.31 -6.30
C LEU A 185 6.71 -5.84 -6.28
N ALA A 186 5.70 -6.33 -5.61
CA ALA A 186 5.40 -7.76 -5.53
C ALA A 186 3.93 -8.03 -5.89
N CYS A 187 3.66 -9.19 -6.46
CA CYS A 187 2.30 -9.72 -6.52
C CYS A 187 1.91 -10.25 -5.14
N SER A 188 0.79 -9.78 -4.60
CA SER A 188 0.31 -10.15 -3.27
C SER A 188 -1.03 -10.89 -3.29
N GLU A 189 -1.38 -11.50 -4.44
CA GLU A 189 -2.52 -12.40 -4.60
C GLU A 189 -2.07 -13.62 -5.42
N LEU A 190 -2.42 -14.84 -4.94
CA LEU A 190 -1.96 -16.08 -5.57
C LEU A 190 -2.46 -16.17 -7.02
N CYS A 191 -1.56 -15.99 -7.97
CA CYS A 191 -1.87 -15.93 -9.39
C CYS A 191 -1.38 -17.16 -10.20
N GLY A 192 -0.82 -18.18 -9.56
CA GLY A 192 -0.36 -19.43 -10.21
C GLY A 192 1.05 -19.85 -9.78
N LEU A 193 1.65 -20.81 -10.50
CA LEU A 193 2.94 -21.42 -10.11
C LEU A 193 4.11 -20.43 -10.05
N GLY A 194 4.08 -19.36 -10.84
CA GLY A 194 5.11 -18.33 -10.85
C GLY A 194 4.85 -17.15 -9.91
N HIS A 195 3.81 -17.19 -9.09
CA HIS A 195 3.43 -16.12 -8.17
C HIS A 195 4.59 -15.61 -7.33
N TYR A 196 5.37 -16.50 -6.73
CA TYR A 196 6.49 -16.14 -5.84
C TYR A 196 7.61 -15.33 -6.54
N ARG A 197 7.71 -15.39 -7.86
CA ARG A 197 8.71 -14.69 -8.66
C ARG A 197 8.14 -13.49 -9.45
N MET A 198 6.83 -13.25 -9.39
CA MET A 198 6.21 -12.09 -10.03
C MET A 198 6.53 -10.82 -9.24
N ARG A 199 7.72 -10.30 -9.49
CA ARG A 199 8.31 -9.12 -8.86
C ARG A 199 8.59 -8.06 -9.89
N GLY A 200 8.63 -6.81 -9.43
CA GLY A 200 9.08 -5.66 -10.19
C GLY A 200 9.77 -4.65 -9.28
N LEU A 201 10.11 -3.52 -9.85
CA LEU A 201 10.72 -2.39 -9.16
C LEU A 201 9.88 -1.13 -9.37
N VAL A 202 9.78 -0.32 -8.33
CA VAL A 202 9.34 1.07 -8.42
C VAL A 202 10.55 1.95 -8.20
N VAL A 203 11.02 2.60 -9.26
CA VAL A 203 12.18 3.48 -9.26
C VAL A 203 11.69 4.92 -9.15
N VAL A 204 11.91 5.55 -8.01
CA VAL A 204 11.55 6.95 -7.77
C VAL A 204 12.77 7.81 -7.97
N GLN A 205 12.68 8.74 -8.90
CA GLN A 205 13.78 9.56 -9.40
C GLN A 205 13.56 11.04 -9.12
N THR A 206 14.63 11.83 -9.19
CA THR A 206 14.50 13.30 -9.29
C THR A 206 13.90 13.67 -10.66
N PRO A 207 13.33 14.87 -10.82
CA PRO A 207 12.84 15.32 -12.13
C PRO A 207 13.88 15.23 -13.24
N GLY A 208 15.15 15.56 -12.93
CA GLY A 208 16.23 15.52 -13.91
C GLY A 208 16.63 14.09 -14.31
N ASP A 209 16.74 13.15 -13.35
CA ASP A 209 17.06 11.77 -13.65
C ASP A 209 15.93 11.10 -14.44
N TYR A 210 14.68 11.45 -14.13
CA TYR A 210 13.52 10.94 -14.87
C TYR A 210 13.49 11.49 -16.31
N ALA A 211 13.80 12.77 -16.52
CA ALA A 211 13.91 13.37 -17.84
C ALA A 211 15.03 12.67 -18.67
N ALA A 212 16.19 12.42 -18.05
CA ALA A 212 17.27 11.67 -18.70
C ALA A 212 16.84 10.26 -19.09
N TRP A 213 16.07 9.60 -18.23
CA TRP A 213 15.51 8.27 -18.54
C TRP A 213 14.52 8.33 -19.71
N LEU A 214 13.60 9.33 -19.75
CA LEU A 214 12.66 9.52 -20.87
C LEU A 214 13.40 9.67 -22.23
N VAL A 215 14.53 10.38 -22.24
CA VAL A 215 15.37 10.49 -23.44
C VAL A 215 15.84 9.13 -23.93
N THR A 216 16.28 8.26 -23.00
CA THR A 216 16.75 6.91 -23.36
C THR A 216 15.65 6.01 -23.90
N GLN A 217 14.39 6.30 -23.57
CA GLN A 217 13.22 5.54 -24.01
C GLN A 217 12.60 6.11 -25.31
N GLY A 218 13.11 7.22 -25.82
CA GLY A 218 12.51 7.90 -26.96
C GLY A 218 11.20 8.64 -26.65
N MET A 219 10.87 8.82 -25.38
CA MET A 219 9.66 9.51 -24.90
C MET A 219 9.88 10.99 -24.58
N ALA A 220 11.08 11.49 -24.78
CA ALA A 220 11.43 12.83 -24.31
C ALA A 220 10.80 13.93 -25.19
N THR A 221 10.16 14.89 -24.52
CA THR A 221 9.82 16.18 -25.12
C THR A 221 11.08 17.07 -25.22
N ALA A 222 10.99 18.17 -25.96
CA ALA A 222 12.07 19.17 -26.01
C ALA A 222 12.39 19.76 -24.60
N ALA A 223 11.37 19.87 -23.73
CA ALA A 223 11.54 20.30 -22.34
C ALA A 223 12.29 19.28 -21.48
N ASP A 224 12.02 17.99 -21.65
CA ASP A 224 12.70 16.91 -20.93
C ASP A 224 14.17 16.82 -21.34
N SER A 225 14.47 17.01 -22.63
CA SER A 225 15.84 17.03 -23.15
C SER A 225 16.66 18.19 -22.57
N ALA A 226 16.05 19.37 -22.40
CA ALA A 226 16.68 20.52 -21.77
C ALA A 226 16.93 20.29 -20.26
N ALA A 227 15.98 19.69 -19.55
CA ALA A 227 16.12 19.34 -18.13
C ALA A 227 17.21 18.30 -17.87
N ALA A 228 17.34 17.30 -18.74
CA ALA A 228 18.41 16.28 -18.69
C ALA A 228 19.80 16.89 -18.88
N ALA A 229 19.95 17.85 -19.80
CA ALA A 229 21.22 18.53 -20.07
C ALA A 229 21.71 19.35 -18.86
N THR A 230 20.82 19.99 -18.10
CA THR A 230 21.15 20.74 -16.89
C THR A 230 21.62 19.88 -15.72
N THR A 231 21.14 18.65 -15.61
CA THR A 231 21.55 17.69 -14.57
C THR A 231 22.91 17.08 -14.85
N SER A 232 23.22 16.78 -16.11
CA SER A 232 24.52 16.22 -16.53
C SER A 232 25.68 17.20 -16.29
N GLY A 233 25.44 18.52 -16.45
CA GLY A 233 26.44 19.55 -16.20
C GLY A 233 26.80 19.75 -14.72
N LYS A 234 25.92 19.35 -13.80
CA LYS A 234 26.13 19.52 -12.35
C LYS A 234 26.84 18.34 -11.67
N ALA A 235 26.92 17.20 -12.36
CA ALA A 235 27.65 16.01 -11.88
C ALA A 235 29.13 16.02 -12.28
N ALA A 236 29.56 16.95 -13.13
CA ALA A 236 30.94 17.08 -13.66
C ALA A 236 31.73 18.25 -13.03
N SER A 237 31.19 18.94 -12.02
CA SER A 237 31.83 19.99 -11.22
C SER A 237 31.89 19.55 -9.74
#